data_96bfd8a2335a235a12a3bbf8398c2240
#
_entry.id   96bfd8a2335a235a12a3bbf8398c2240
#
_cell.length_a   1.000
_cell.length_b   1.000
_cell.length_c   1.000
_cell.angle_alpha   90.00
_cell.angle_beta   90.00
_cell.angle_gamma   90.00
#
_symmetry.space_group_name_H-M   'P 1'
#
loop_
_entity.id
_entity.type
_entity.pdbx_description
1 polymer ?
#
loop_
_entity_poly.entity_id
_entity_poly.type
_entity_poly.pdbx_seq_one_letter_code
_entity_poly.pdbx_strand_id
1 'polypeptide(L)'
;MSSILIKNARLRGHEELCDLYIKDGVFAEIAPGLSYPADETIDVAGKLVSAPFCDAHLHLDAVLSVGKPRYNMSGTLIEGINIWGERMQGLTKETIKKNARDVIKWEVANGSMFLRTHADATEPTGTVVEALLEVREEMKDLVDLQIVAFPQECIFTAPGHTDLMENALKLGCDVVGGLPYMEYSPEDGLRDVKYVFDLAEKYGDLIDIHYD
;
A
#
# COMPACT_ATOMS: atom_id res chain seq x y z
N MET A 1 -20.75 15.15 15.28
CA MET A 1 -19.85 16.29 14.98
C MET A 1 -18.79 16.27 16.06
N SER A 2 -17.54 16.06 15.71
CA SER A 2 -16.42 16.05 16.66
C SER A 2 -15.50 17.21 16.41
N SER A 3 -14.96 17.80 17.48
CA SER A 3 -14.02 18.92 17.40
C SER A 3 -12.80 18.64 18.25
N ILE A 4 -11.62 18.97 17.72
CA ILE A 4 -10.33 18.83 18.40
C ILE A 4 -9.58 20.16 18.29
N LEU A 5 -9.02 20.62 19.41
CA LEU A 5 -8.11 21.76 19.45
C LEU A 5 -6.72 21.28 19.84
N ILE A 6 -5.79 21.30 18.88
CA ILE A 6 -4.37 21.03 19.15
C ILE A 6 -3.69 22.36 19.46
N LYS A 7 -3.04 22.45 20.60
CA LYS A 7 -2.39 23.67 21.08
C LYS A 7 -0.87 23.58 21.02
N ASN A 8 -0.25 24.74 20.80
CA ASN A 8 1.20 24.91 20.87
C ASN A 8 1.98 24.00 19.90
N ALA A 9 1.46 23.79 18.68
CA ALA A 9 2.09 22.96 17.66
C ALA A 9 3.19 23.74 16.92
N ARG A 10 4.34 23.10 16.71
CA ARG A 10 5.34 23.58 15.74
C ARG A 10 4.98 23.02 14.37
N LEU A 11 4.74 23.91 13.41
CA LEU A 11 4.44 23.54 12.03
C LEU A 11 5.60 23.91 11.10
N ARG A 12 5.81 23.08 10.06
CA ARG A 12 6.80 23.38 9.03
C ARG A 12 6.40 24.66 8.27
N GLY A 13 7.32 25.61 8.13
CA GLY A 13 7.08 26.89 7.46
C GLY A 13 6.46 27.97 8.33
N HIS A 14 6.23 27.72 9.63
CA HIS A 14 5.78 28.70 10.59
C HIS A 14 6.89 29.02 11.61
N GLU A 15 7.14 30.29 11.88
CA GLU A 15 8.15 30.72 12.86
C GLU A 15 7.64 30.59 14.30
N GLU A 16 6.36 30.90 14.52
CA GLU A 16 5.69 30.81 15.81
C GLU A 16 4.93 29.46 15.98
N LEU A 17 4.66 29.14 17.25
CA LEU A 17 3.76 28.02 17.56
C LEU A 17 2.34 28.38 17.14
N CYS A 18 1.67 27.39 16.50
CA CYS A 18 0.29 27.50 16.05
C CYS A 18 -0.61 26.56 16.85
N ASP A 19 -1.86 26.94 16.94
CA ASP A 19 -2.93 26.04 17.34
C ASP A 19 -3.70 25.57 16.09
N LEU A 20 -4.22 24.33 16.10
CA LEU A 20 -5.01 23.78 15.01
C LEU A 20 -6.40 23.44 15.55
N TYR A 21 -7.41 24.07 14.99
CA TYR A 21 -8.80 23.73 15.28
C TYR A 21 -9.34 22.84 14.17
N ILE A 22 -9.73 21.62 14.56
CA ILE A 22 -10.28 20.60 13.68
C ILE A 22 -11.76 20.44 14.02
N LYS A 23 -12.61 20.49 13.00
CA LYS A 23 -14.05 20.30 13.14
C LYS A 23 -14.54 19.36 12.04
N ASP A 24 -15.24 18.32 12.43
CA ASP A 24 -15.81 17.33 11.50
C ASP A 24 -14.80 16.75 10.51
N GLY A 25 -13.56 16.47 11.01
CA GLY A 25 -12.48 15.84 10.24
C GLY A 25 -11.67 16.78 9.34
N VAL A 26 -11.94 18.10 9.36
CA VAL A 26 -11.22 19.08 8.54
C VAL A 26 -10.55 20.15 9.42
N PHE A 27 -9.42 20.69 8.96
CA PHE A 27 -8.78 21.84 9.59
C PHE A 27 -9.63 23.08 9.32
N ALA A 28 -10.36 23.55 10.36
CA ALA A 28 -11.20 24.71 10.27
C ALA A 28 -10.40 26.01 10.40
N GLU A 29 -9.34 26.03 11.26
CA GLU A 29 -8.45 27.16 11.42
C GLU A 29 -7.08 26.71 11.94
N ILE A 30 -6.02 27.38 11.48
CA ILE A 30 -4.64 27.22 11.94
C ILE A 30 -4.08 28.61 12.21
N ALA A 31 -3.89 28.97 13.48
CA ALA A 31 -3.35 30.28 13.89
C ALA A 31 -2.80 30.22 15.32
N PRO A 32 -1.93 31.14 15.73
CA PRO A 32 -1.52 31.25 17.13
C PRO A 32 -2.69 31.65 18.05
N GLY A 33 -2.76 31.05 19.23
CA GLY A 33 -3.61 31.52 20.33
C GLY A 33 -5.12 31.27 20.13
N LEU A 34 -5.51 30.25 19.39
CA LEU A 34 -6.92 29.90 19.21
C LEU A 34 -7.58 29.55 20.56
N SER A 35 -8.86 29.90 20.70
CA SER A 35 -9.65 29.71 21.93
C SER A 35 -11.07 29.21 21.58
N TYR A 36 -11.16 28.14 20.81
CA TYR A 36 -12.42 27.51 20.49
C TYR A 36 -12.83 26.46 21.54
N PRO A 37 -14.11 26.34 21.89
CA PRO A 37 -14.60 25.18 22.59
C PRO A 37 -14.45 23.96 21.70
N ALA A 38 -13.87 22.89 22.23
CA ALA A 38 -13.66 21.63 21.52
C ALA A 38 -14.01 20.45 22.41
N ASP A 39 -14.42 19.34 21.80
CA ASP A 39 -14.71 18.10 22.53
C ASP A 39 -13.42 17.52 23.14
N GLU A 40 -12.30 17.74 22.48
CA GLU A 40 -10.97 17.35 22.95
C GLU A 40 -9.96 18.49 22.74
N THR A 41 -9.10 18.69 23.73
CA THR A 41 -7.98 19.66 23.63
C THR A 41 -6.67 18.96 23.97
N ILE A 42 -5.69 19.03 23.05
CA ILE A 42 -4.39 18.38 23.18
C ILE A 42 -3.30 19.46 23.14
N ASP A 43 -2.57 19.65 24.22
CA ASP A 43 -1.38 20.50 24.22
C ASP A 43 -0.15 19.68 23.83
N VAL A 44 0.42 19.97 22.67
CA VAL A 44 1.61 19.26 22.17
C VAL A 44 2.92 19.90 22.62
N ALA A 45 2.86 20.97 23.42
CA ALA A 45 4.00 21.57 24.10
C ALA A 45 5.20 21.87 23.18
N GLY A 46 4.95 22.44 22.00
CA GLY A 46 5.98 22.79 21.02
C GLY A 46 6.51 21.63 20.18
N LYS A 47 5.90 20.46 20.27
CA LYS A 47 6.26 19.32 19.38
C LYS A 47 5.88 19.62 17.94
N LEU A 48 6.61 18.98 17.02
CA LEU A 48 6.30 19.05 15.61
C LEU A 48 4.98 18.31 15.34
N VAL A 49 4.10 18.97 14.60
CA VAL A 49 2.89 18.38 14.02
C VAL A 49 3.06 18.43 12.50
N SER A 50 2.92 17.30 11.86
CA SER A 50 3.07 17.14 10.41
C SER A 50 1.97 16.23 9.85
N ALA A 51 1.83 16.22 8.52
CA ALA A 51 1.09 15.14 7.86
C ALA A 51 1.71 13.78 8.23
N PRO A 52 0.93 12.70 8.22
CA PRO A 52 1.45 11.35 8.40
C PRO A 52 2.43 10.97 7.28
N PHE A 53 3.25 9.94 7.54
CA PHE A 53 4.14 9.39 6.53
C PHE A 53 3.34 8.56 5.51
N CYS A 54 3.95 8.43 4.33
CA CYS A 54 3.49 7.56 3.27
C CYS A 54 4.56 6.48 3.04
N ASP A 55 4.18 5.21 3.12
CA ASP A 55 4.95 4.10 2.57
C ASP A 55 4.39 3.75 1.20
N ALA A 56 5.11 4.16 0.17
CA ALA A 56 4.66 4.05 -1.21
C ALA A 56 4.98 2.69 -1.85
N HIS A 57 5.64 1.76 -1.13
CA HIS A 57 6.06 0.51 -1.71
C HIS A 57 6.26 -0.60 -0.67
N LEU A 58 5.28 -1.47 -0.54
CA LEU A 58 5.42 -2.71 0.23
C LEU A 58 4.61 -3.86 -0.41
N HIS A 59 4.87 -5.08 0.04
CA HIS A 59 4.19 -6.31 -0.40
C HIS A 59 3.53 -6.97 0.81
N LEU A 60 2.32 -6.53 1.18
CA LEU A 60 1.60 -7.03 2.37
C LEU A 60 1.21 -8.51 2.27
N ASP A 61 1.15 -9.06 1.07
CA ASP A 61 0.98 -10.50 0.83
C ASP A 61 2.20 -11.31 1.25
N ALA A 62 3.42 -10.73 1.11
CA ALA A 62 4.68 -11.42 1.37
C ALA A 62 5.31 -11.12 2.74
N VAL A 63 4.74 -10.19 3.51
CA VAL A 63 5.30 -9.80 4.83
C VAL A 63 5.33 -10.96 5.82
N LEU A 64 6.22 -10.86 6.82
CA LEU A 64 6.40 -11.83 7.90
C LEU A 64 6.69 -13.26 7.39
N SER A 65 7.40 -13.36 6.27
CA SER A 65 7.68 -14.62 5.58
C SER A 65 9.09 -15.17 5.80
N VAL A 66 9.98 -14.43 6.45
CA VAL A 66 11.37 -14.82 6.67
C VAL A 66 11.45 -16.23 7.24
N GLY A 67 12.24 -17.10 6.58
CA GLY A 67 12.42 -18.50 6.96
C GLY A 67 11.26 -19.44 6.61
N LYS A 68 10.28 -18.99 5.81
CA LYS A 68 9.11 -19.78 5.43
C LYS A 68 8.93 -19.79 3.90
N PRO A 69 8.99 -20.97 3.26
CA PRO A 69 9.26 -22.33 3.80
C PRO A 69 10.75 -22.54 4.18
N ARG A 70 11.64 -21.69 3.68
CA ARG A 70 13.09 -21.74 3.94
C ARG A 70 13.71 -20.36 3.94
N TYR A 71 14.97 -20.25 4.33
CA TYR A 71 15.71 -18.99 4.23
C TYR A 71 16.24 -18.73 2.83
N ASN A 72 16.29 -17.47 2.44
CA ASN A 72 17.03 -17.00 1.26
C ASN A 72 18.53 -17.02 1.60
N MET A 73 19.24 -18.04 1.13
CA MET A 73 20.64 -18.28 1.48
C MET A 73 21.61 -17.50 0.57
N SER A 74 21.22 -17.19 -0.65
CA SER A 74 22.03 -16.40 -1.59
C SER A 74 21.91 -14.89 -1.36
N GLY A 75 20.85 -14.43 -0.70
CA GLY A 75 20.52 -13.02 -0.57
C GLY A 75 20.07 -12.36 -1.87
N THR A 76 19.84 -13.13 -2.93
CA THR A 76 19.42 -12.58 -4.23
C THR A 76 17.90 -12.42 -4.33
N LEU A 77 17.46 -11.46 -5.15
CA LEU A 77 16.06 -11.26 -5.47
C LEU A 77 15.43 -12.52 -6.11
N ILE A 78 16.13 -13.14 -7.04
CA ILE A 78 15.66 -14.34 -7.75
C ILE A 78 15.36 -15.49 -6.79
N GLU A 79 16.24 -15.74 -5.80
CA GLU A 79 15.94 -16.75 -4.78
C GLU A 79 14.72 -16.34 -3.92
N GLY A 80 14.58 -15.05 -3.63
CA GLY A 80 13.40 -14.52 -2.92
C GLY A 80 12.09 -14.80 -3.66
N ILE A 81 12.05 -14.56 -4.96
CA ILE A 81 10.90 -14.84 -5.84
C ILE A 81 10.59 -16.35 -5.84
N ASN A 82 11.61 -17.20 -6.00
CA ASN A 82 11.41 -18.65 -5.97
C ASN A 82 10.83 -19.14 -4.62
N ILE A 83 11.32 -18.58 -3.50
CA ILE A 83 10.78 -18.89 -2.16
C ILE A 83 9.33 -18.43 -2.03
N TRP A 84 8.99 -17.28 -2.62
CA TRP A 84 7.60 -16.83 -2.67
C TRP A 84 6.70 -17.83 -3.40
N GLY A 85 7.08 -18.27 -4.61
CA GLY A 85 6.36 -19.29 -5.36
C GLY A 85 6.20 -20.62 -4.58
N GLU A 86 7.25 -21.07 -3.86
CA GLU A 86 7.17 -22.25 -2.99
C GLU A 86 6.16 -22.03 -1.84
N ARG A 87 6.14 -20.84 -1.26
CA ARG A 87 5.25 -20.50 -0.13
C ARG A 87 3.80 -20.45 -0.54
N MET A 88 3.49 -19.98 -1.76
CA MET A 88 2.14 -19.84 -2.27
C MET A 88 1.35 -21.14 -2.21
N GLN A 89 2.00 -22.30 -2.35
CA GLN A 89 1.34 -23.61 -2.31
C GLN A 89 0.62 -23.94 -0.98
N GLY A 90 0.95 -23.25 0.10
CA GLY A 90 0.33 -23.44 1.42
C GLY A 90 -0.21 -22.16 2.06
N LEU A 91 -0.23 -21.06 1.31
CA LEU A 91 -0.67 -19.77 1.82
C LEU A 91 -2.21 -19.70 1.82
N THR A 92 -2.78 -19.31 2.95
CA THR A 92 -4.21 -19.14 3.10
C THR A 92 -4.60 -17.68 3.19
N LYS A 93 -5.81 -17.33 2.75
CA LYS A 93 -6.38 -15.99 2.88
C LYS A 93 -6.24 -15.45 4.32
N GLU A 94 -6.54 -16.28 5.31
CA GLU A 94 -6.44 -15.90 6.72
C GLU A 94 -5.01 -15.55 7.15
N THR A 95 -4.00 -16.28 6.64
CA THR A 95 -2.60 -16.00 6.92
C THR A 95 -2.17 -14.66 6.30
N ILE A 96 -2.55 -14.40 5.06
CA ILE A 96 -2.29 -13.12 4.38
C ILE A 96 -2.91 -11.98 5.17
N LYS A 97 -4.21 -12.07 5.45
CA LYS A 97 -4.95 -11.04 6.19
C LYS A 97 -4.36 -10.77 7.57
N LYS A 98 -4.02 -11.82 8.31
CA LYS A 98 -3.40 -11.69 9.63
C LYS A 98 -2.08 -10.92 9.54
N ASN A 99 -1.18 -11.35 8.66
CA ASN A 99 0.13 -10.74 8.52
C ASN A 99 0.05 -9.29 8.04
N ALA A 100 -0.81 -9.02 7.05
CA ALA A 100 -1.05 -7.67 6.55
C ALA A 100 -1.56 -6.73 7.65
N ARG A 101 -2.57 -7.15 8.43
CA ARG A 101 -3.07 -6.35 9.57
C ARG A 101 -2.00 -6.07 10.63
N ASP A 102 -1.15 -7.05 10.93
CA ASP A 102 -0.10 -6.88 11.92
C ASP A 102 0.93 -5.84 11.44
N VAL A 103 1.34 -5.90 10.17
CA VAL A 103 2.27 -4.92 9.58
C VAL A 103 1.63 -3.54 9.45
N ILE A 104 0.39 -3.43 8.99
CA ILE A 104 -0.32 -2.14 8.92
C ILE A 104 -0.36 -1.46 10.31
N LYS A 105 -0.62 -2.23 11.38
CA LYS A 105 -0.58 -1.68 12.74
C LYS A 105 0.81 -1.15 13.13
N TRP A 106 1.88 -1.80 12.67
CA TRP A 106 3.24 -1.31 12.91
C TRP A 106 3.52 -0.05 12.10
N GLU A 107 3.05 0.03 10.85
CA GLU A 107 3.14 1.24 10.03
C GLU A 107 2.44 2.41 10.72
N VAL A 108 1.19 2.23 11.12
CA VAL A 108 0.41 3.25 11.82
C VAL A 108 1.07 3.67 13.14
N ALA A 109 1.60 2.72 13.90
CA ALA A 109 2.32 3.00 15.15
C ALA A 109 3.60 3.83 14.94
N ASN A 110 4.18 3.79 13.73
CA ASN A 110 5.34 4.59 13.32
C ASN A 110 4.95 5.86 12.53
N GLY A 111 3.65 6.12 12.37
CA GLY A 111 3.14 7.35 11.75
C GLY A 111 2.85 7.28 10.26
N SER A 112 2.95 6.09 9.62
CA SER A 112 2.56 5.87 8.23
C SER A 112 1.06 5.58 8.16
N MET A 113 0.30 6.45 7.49
CA MET A 113 -1.16 6.30 7.34
C MET A 113 -1.59 6.21 5.87
N PHE A 114 -0.66 6.37 4.94
CA PHE A 114 -0.85 6.17 3.51
C PHE A 114 0.08 5.07 3.05
N LEU A 115 -0.50 3.94 2.62
CA LEU A 115 0.27 2.77 2.22
C LEU A 115 -0.08 2.38 0.78
N ARG A 116 0.93 1.99 -0.01
CA ARG A 116 0.73 1.35 -1.30
C ARG A 116 1.30 -0.06 -1.25
N THR A 117 0.45 -1.07 -1.44
CA THR A 117 0.87 -2.47 -1.46
C THR A 117 0.75 -3.06 -2.86
N HIS A 118 1.71 -3.91 -3.21
CA HIS A 118 1.70 -4.71 -4.44
C HIS A 118 1.09 -6.08 -4.10
N ALA A 119 -0.02 -6.41 -4.73
CA ALA A 119 -0.71 -7.69 -4.57
C ALA A 119 -0.38 -8.60 -5.75
N ASP A 120 0.13 -9.80 -5.50
CA ASP A 120 0.37 -10.77 -6.57
C ASP A 120 -0.95 -11.10 -7.29
N ALA A 121 -1.17 -10.43 -8.42
CA ALA A 121 -2.35 -10.60 -9.25
C ALA A 121 -2.22 -11.78 -10.22
N THR A 122 -1.03 -12.36 -10.36
CA THR A 122 -0.78 -13.56 -11.20
C THR A 122 -1.02 -14.86 -10.45
N GLU A 123 -1.30 -14.81 -9.15
CA GLU A 123 -1.71 -15.96 -8.35
C GLU A 123 -3.07 -16.50 -8.88
N PRO A 124 -3.12 -17.78 -9.34
CA PRO A 124 -4.24 -18.26 -10.17
C PRO A 124 -5.60 -18.29 -9.48
N THR A 125 -5.63 -18.33 -8.14
CA THR A 125 -6.89 -18.44 -7.38
C THR A 125 -7.51 -17.09 -7.05
N GLY A 126 -6.76 -15.98 -7.22
CA GLY A 126 -7.16 -14.64 -6.82
C GLY A 126 -7.17 -14.41 -5.30
N THR A 127 -6.73 -15.39 -4.52
CA THR A 127 -6.78 -15.35 -3.04
C THR A 127 -5.99 -14.17 -2.47
N VAL A 128 -4.84 -13.82 -3.08
CA VAL A 128 -4.00 -12.70 -2.63
C VAL A 128 -4.75 -11.38 -2.77
N VAL A 129 -5.25 -11.10 -3.97
CA VAL A 129 -5.99 -9.87 -4.28
C VAL A 129 -7.22 -9.73 -3.38
N GLU A 130 -8.03 -10.78 -3.29
CA GLU A 130 -9.22 -10.77 -2.44
C GLU A 130 -8.87 -10.53 -0.96
N ALA A 131 -7.81 -11.16 -0.45
CA ALA A 131 -7.36 -10.99 0.94
C ALA A 131 -7.00 -9.53 1.25
N LEU A 132 -6.26 -8.87 0.35
CA LEU A 132 -5.82 -7.49 0.56
C LEU A 132 -6.95 -6.48 0.37
N LEU A 133 -7.90 -6.74 -0.53
CA LEU A 133 -9.13 -5.95 -0.67
C LEU A 133 -9.98 -6.01 0.62
N GLU A 134 -10.12 -7.20 1.22
CA GLU A 134 -10.80 -7.35 2.50
C GLU A 134 -10.05 -6.62 3.63
N VAL A 135 -8.71 -6.71 3.68
CA VAL A 135 -7.89 -5.98 4.66
C VAL A 135 -8.06 -4.47 4.51
N ARG A 136 -8.09 -3.95 3.28
CA ARG A 136 -8.33 -2.53 3.02
C ARG A 136 -9.64 -2.06 3.66
N GLU A 137 -10.71 -2.82 3.46
CA GLU A 137 -12.02 -2.48 4.04
C GLU A 137 -12.02 -2.59 5.58
N GLU A 138 -11.36 -3.62 6.14
CA GLU A 138 -11.25 -3.81 7.59
C GLU A 138 -10.43 -2.72 8.29
N MET A 139 -9.44 -2.14 7.61
CA MET A 139 -8.48 -1.20 8.19
C MET A 139 -8.72 0.27 7.76
N LYS A 140 -9.76 0.55 6.99
CA LYS A 140 -10.04 1.86 6.38
C LYS A 140 -10.15 3.03 7.37
N ASP A 141 -10.50 2.74 8.63
CA ASP A 141 -10.58 3.77 9.68
C ASP A 141 -9.20 4.13 10.27
N LEU A 142 -8.15 3.37 9.94
CA LEU A 142 -6.80 3.57 10.44
C LEU A 142 -5.81 4.00 9.35
N VAL A 143 -5.99 3.53 8.12
CA VAL A 143 -5.01 3.70 7.05
C VAL A 143 -5.73 3.83 5.71
N ASP A 144 -5.16 4.64 4.83
CA ASP A 144 -5.52 4.67 3.41
C ASP A 144 -4.60 3.70 2.67
N LEU A 145 -5.17 2.58 2.20
CA LEU A 145 -4.44 1.50 1.55
C LEU A 145 -4.75 1.44 0.06
N GLN A 146 -3.77 1.80 -0.77
CA GLN A 146 -3.81 1.64 -2.21
C GLN A 146 -3.23 0.28 -2.62
N ILE A 147 -3.90 -0.43 -3.52
CA ILE A 147 -3.53 -1.78 -3.94
C ILE A 147 -3.15 -1.79 -5.43
N VAL A 148 -1.91 -2.18 -5.71
CA VAL A 148 -1.41 -2.41 -7.07
C VAL A 148 -1.72 -3.85 -7.48
N ALA A 149 -2.39 -4.04 -8.62
CA ALA A 149 -2.45 -5.34 -9.28
C ALA A 149 -1.07 -5.64 -9.86
N PHE A 150 -0.26 -6.43 -9.16
CA PHE A 150 1.16 -6.63 -9.48
C PHE A 150 1.40 -8.02 -10.12
N PRO A 151 2.06 -8.09 -11.28
CA PRO A 151 2.35 -9.36 -11.95
C PRO A 151 3.62 -10.01 -11.39
N GLN A 152 3.56 -10.60 -10.20
CA GLN A 152 4.73 -11.19 -9.53
C GLN A 152 5.45 -12.25 -10.39
N GLU A 153 4.68 -13.01 -11.18
CA GLU A 153 5.20 -14.02 -12.11
C GLU A 153 5.22 -13.52 -13.57
N CYS A 154 5.28 -12.19 -13.77
CA CYS A 154 5.22 -11.50 -15.06
C CYS A 154 3.89 -11.68 -15.82
N ILE A 155 3.67 -10.87 -16.86
CA ILE A 155 2.39 -10.87 -17.60
C ILE A 155 2.40 -11.91 -18.73
N PHE A 156 3.54 -12.09 -19.39
CA PHE A 156 3.63 -12.92 -20.60
C PHE A 156 4.37 -14.25 -20.40
N THR A 157 4.73 -14.60 -19.19
CA THR A 157 5.39 -15.86 -18.86
C THR A 157 4.45 -17.06 -18.85
N ALA A 158 3.14 -16.85 -18.63
CA ALA A 158 2.16 -17.91 -18.67
C ALA A 158 0.82 -17.47 -19.28
N PRO A 159 0.08 -18.39 -19.92
CA PRO A 159 -1.26 -18.14 -20.41
C PRO A 159 -2.22 -17.75 -19.26
N GLY A 160 -3.06 -16.72 -19.50
CA GLY A 160 -4.09 -16.30 -18.56
C GLY A 160 -3.66 -15.21 -17.58
N HIS A 161 -2.37 -14.87 -17.46
CA HIS A 161 -1.93 -13.79 -16.57
C HIS A 161 -2.54 -12.44 -16.95
N THR A 162 -2.73 -12.15 -18.25
CA THR A 162 -3.44 -10.95 -18.70
C THR A 162 -4.87 -10.88 -18.17
N ASP A 163 -5.59 -12.00 -18.16
CA ASP A 163 -6.95 -12.08 -17.64
C ASP A 163 -6.98 -11.92 -16.11
N LEU A 164 -6.00 -12.47 -15.42
CA LEU A 164 -5.84 -12.31 -13.96
C LEU A 164 -5.56 -10.85 -13.59
N MET A 165 -4.65 -10.18 -14.30
CA MET A 165 -4.36 -8.75 -14.12
C MET A 165 -5.61 -7.90 -14.31
N GLU A 166 -6.33 -8.11 -15.41
CA GLU A 166 -7.57 -7.37 -15.67
C GLU A 166 -8.65 -7.67 -14.63
N ASN A 167 -8.73 -8.92 -14.15
CA ASN A 167 -9.68 -9.31 -13.12
C ASN A 167 -9.37 -8.64 -11.77
N ALA A 168 -8.10 -8.49 -11.40
CA ALA A 168 -7.70 -7.78 -10.19
C ALA A 168 -8.20 -6.31 -10.16
N LEU A 169 -8.13 -5.61 -11.30
CA LEU A 169 -8.69 -4.26 -11.43
C LEU A 169 -10.22 -4.27 -11.32
N LYS A 170 -10.90 -5.23 -11.97
CA LYS A 170 -12.37 -5.38 -11.85
C LYS A 170 -12.81 -5.66 -10.41
N LEU A 171 -11.99 -6.34 -9.62
CA LEU A 171 -12.24 -6.59 -8.20
C LEU A 171 -12.02 -5.35 -7.34
N GLY A 172 -11.25 -4.36 -7.83
CA GLY A 172 -11.08 -3.08 -7.15
C GLY A 172 -9.65 -2.74 -6.73
N CYS A 173 -8.62 -3.34 -7.36
CA CYS A 173 -7.26 -2.79 -7.28
C CYS A 173 -7.24 -1.38 -7.90
N ASP A 174 -6.36 -0.52 -7.40
CA ASP A 174 -6.35 0.91 -7.69
C ASP A 174 -5.28 1.31 -8.73
N VAL A 175 -4.34 0.41 -9.00
CA VAL A 175 -3.14 0.71 -9.80
C VAL A 175 -2.78 -0.50 -10.64
N VAL A 176 -2.36 -0.27 -11.89
CA VAL A 176 -1.85 -1.31 -12.78
C VAL A 176 -0.36 -1.47 -12.58
N GLY A 177 0.07 -2.65 -12.15
CA GLY A 177 1.47 -3.02 -11.99
C GLY A 177 2.09 -3.58 -13.26
N GLY A 178 3.42 -3.55 -13.34
CA GLY A 178 4.22 -4.16 -14.41
C GLY A 178 5.57 -4.64 -13.90
N LEU A 179 6.16 -5.62 -14.60
CA LEU A 179 7.46 -6.20 -14.27
C LEU A 179 8.28 -6.55 -15.53
N PRO A 180 8.51 -5.57 -16.44
CA PRO A 180 9.00 -5.82 -17.79
C PRO A 180 10.42 -6.41 -17.84
N TYR A 181 11.29 -6.13 -16.84
CA TYR A 181 12.67 -6.62 -16.85
C TYR A 181 12.79 -8.11 -16.54
N MET A 182 11.75 -8.72 -15.96
CA MET A 182 11.69 -10.15 -15.60
C MET A 182 11.01 -11.00 -16.66
N GLU A 183 10.43 -10.41 -17.69
CA GLU A 183 9.86 -11.15 -18.82
C GLU A 183 10.94 -11.98 -19.54
N TYR A 184 10.53 -13.04 -20.26
CA TYR A 184 11.47 -13.99 -20.90
C TYR A 184 12.32 -13.37 -22.02
N SER A 185 11.85 -12.29 -22.62
CA SER A 185 12.58 -11.59 -23.68
C SER A 185 12.39 -10.08 -23.59
N PRO A 186 13.34 -9.26 -24.15
CA PRO A 186 13.16 -7.84 -24.28
C PRO A 186 11.89 -7.43 -25.03
N GLU A 187 11.49 -8.25 -26.01
CA GLU A 187 10.25 -8.05 -26.78
C GLU A 187 9.01 -8.22 -25.89
N ASP A 188 9.01 -9.21 -25.01
CA ASP A 188 7.93 -9.41 -24.05
C ASP A 188 7.93 -8.30 -22.97
N GLY A 189 9.10 -7.81 -22.56
CA GLY A 189 9.19 -6.64 -21.69
C GLY A 189 8.57 -5.38 -22.30
N LEU A 190 8.77 -5.17 -23.61
CA LEU A 190 8.10 -4.06 -24.32
C LEU A 190 6.56 -4.29 -24.41
N ARG A 191 6.13 -5.53 -24.56
CA ARG A 191 4.70 -5.89 -24.54
C ARG A 191 4.09 -5.68 -23.16
N ASP A 192 4.83 -6.00 -22.08
CA ASP A 192 4.42 -5.75 -20.69
C ASP A 192 4.13 -4.25 -20.49
N VAL A 193 5.10 -3.40 -20.80
CA VAL A 193 4.92 -1.94 -20.72
C VAL A 193 3.70 -1.49 -21.51
N LYS A 194 3.58 -1.93 -22.76
CA LYS A 194 2.42 -1.54 -23.59
C LYS A 194 1.10 -2.01 -22.99
N TYR A 195 1.04 -3.25 -22.51
CA TYR A 195 -0.16 -3.82 -21.91
C TYR A 195 -0.59 -3.05 -20.65
N VAL A 196 0.37 -2.71 -19.79
CA VAL A 196 0.13 -1.94 -18.57
C VAL A 196 -0.48 -0.57 -18.90
N PHE A 197 0.07 0.14 -19.91
CA PHE A 197 -0.47 1.42 -20.35
C PHE A 197 -1.87 1.30 -20.99
N ASP A 198 -2.06 0.30 -21.86
CA ASP A 198 -3.37 0.05 -22.50
C ASP A 198 -4.45 -0.27 -21.43
N LEU A 199 -4.06 -1.05 -20.41
CA LEU A 199 -4.97 -1.44 -19.33
C LEU A 199 -5.30 -0.27 -18.41
N ALA A 200 -4.30 0.54 -18.05
CA ALA A 200 -4.49 1.75 -17.27
C ALA A 200 -5.39 2.77 -18.00
N GLU A 201 -5.19 2.98 -19.31
CA GLU A 201 -6.07 3.84 -20.11
C GLU A 201 -7.51 3.30 -20.12
N LYS A 202 -7.68 1.98 -20.24
CA LYS A 202 -9.01 1.34 -20.26
C LYS A 202 -9.81 1.53 -18.98
N TYR A 203 -9.15 1.50 -17.82
CA TYR A 203 -9.80 1.59 -16.50
C TYR A 203 -9.69 3.01 -15.89
N GLY A 204 -8.85 3.88 -16.44
CA GLY A 204 -8.59 5.21 -15.90
C GLY A 204 -7.71 5.19 -14.64
N ASP A 205 -6.88 4.15 -14.50
CA ASP A 205 -6.07 3.87 -13.32
C ASP A 205 -4.65 4.44 -13.44
N LEU A 206 -3.96 4.48 -12.29
CA LEU A 206 -2.54 4.80 -12.20
C LEU A 206 -1.68 3.60 -12.63
N ILE A 207 -0.40 3.85 -12.86
CA ILE A 207 0.59 2.84 -13.23
C ILE A 207 1.71 2.83 -12.19
N ASP A 208 2.17 1.63 -11.83
CA ASP A 208 3.34 1.40 -10.97
C ASP A 208 4.15 0.20 -11.50
N ILE A 209 5.34 0.46 -12.05
CA ILE A 209 6.15 -0.55 -12.73
C ILE A 209 7.46 -0.76 -11.97
N HIS A 210 7.78 -2.02 -11.67
CA HIS A 210 9.12 -2.42 -11.25
C HIS A 210 10.02 -2.50 -12.48
N TYR A 211 10.97 -1.60 -12.59
CA TYR A 211 11.74 -1.43 -13.82
C TYR A 211 13.22 -1.80 -13.68
N ASP A 212 13.75 -1.93 -12.49
CA ASP A 212 15.16 -2.18 -12.14
C ASP A 212 15.45 -3.62 -11.72
#